data_f12fd754e5cdcade33979e9fa9cc3ac4
#
_entry.id   f12fd754e5cdcade33979e9fa9cc3ac4
#
_cell.length_a   1.000
_cell.length_b   1.000
_cell.length_c   1.000
_cell.angle_alpha   90.00
_cell.angle_beta   90.00
_cell.angle_gamma   90.00
#
_symmetry.space_group_name_H-M   'P 1'
#
loop_
_entity.id
_entity.type
_entity.pdbx_description
1 polymer ?
#
loop_
_entity_poly.entity_id
_entity_poly.type
_entity_poly.pdbx_seq_one_letter_code
_entity_poly.pdbx_strand_id
1 'polypeptide(L)'
;PEDKKLEFHLTWLTTLGVVALLAPGLLVWNDYIKVPDNAQHVEVMAWQWGWKYRLPGEDGKLGTSSNKIISDSNPFGINLDDPNGKDDIIIDSNELHVAKDRPVKILLRSIDVLHNYYVPQFRAKMDAVPGIVSFYWFEPNKNGEYEVLCAEYCGVGHYAMRGIVIVEDEENYNKWLAKHETFSS
;
A
#
# COMPACT_ATOMS: atom_id res chain seq x y z
N PRO A 1 9.71 47.41 -26.80
CA PRO A 1 11.15 47.22 -26.84
C PRO A 1 11.47 45.91 -26.09
N GLU A 2 12.08 44.99 -26.81
CA GLU A 2 12.57 43.73 -26.23
C GLU A 2 13.83 44.02 -25.41
N ASP A 3 13.84 43.62 -24.12
CA ASP A 3 15.04 43.72 -23.29
C ASP A 3 15.68 42.32 -23.19
N LYS A 4 16.59 42.02 -24.10
CA LYS A 4 17.28 40.72 -24.16
C LYS A 4 18.13 40.41 -22.91
N LYS A 5 18.58 41.41 -22.16
CA LYS A 5 19.30 41.18 -20.91
C LYS A 5 18.37 40.76 -19.81
N LEU A 6 17.21 41.38 -19.70
CA LEU A 6 16.18 40.97 -18.75
C LEU A 6 15.69 39.56 -19.04
N GLU A 7 15.39 39.24 -20.30
CA GLU A 7 14.99 37.89 -20.74
C GLU A 7 16.04 36.85 -20.40
N PHE A 8 17.32 37.13 -20.66
CA PHE A 8 18.42 36.23 -20.29
C PHE A 8 18.47 35.98 -18.79
N HIS A 9 18.42 37.04 -17.97
CA HIS A 9 18.48 36.87 -16.52
C HIS A 9 17.27 36.15 -15.97
N LEU A 10 16.07 36.45 -16.43
CA LEU A 10 14.85 35.74 -16.01
C LEU A 10 14.91 34.27 -16.39
N THR A 11 15.30 33.94 -17.61
CA THR A 11 15.40 32.56 -18.08
C THR A 11 16.42 31.78 -17.26
N TRP A 12 17.63 32.30 -17.08
CA TRP A 12 18.66 31.55 -16.34
C TRP A 12 18.39 31.45 -14.84
N LEU A 13 17.86 32.50 -14.22
CA LEU A 13 17.52 32.49 -12.81
C LEU A 13 16.41 31.45 -12.51
N THR A 14 15.36 31.42 -13.32
CA THR A 14 14.28 30.45 -13.18
C THR A 14 14.76 29.03 -13.48
N THR A 15 15.58 28.86 -14.55
CA THR A 15 16.16 27.54 -14.88
C THR A 15 17.00 26.97 -13.72
N LEU A 16 17.89 27.78 -13.16
CA LEU A 16 18.72 27.39 -12.01
C LEU A 16 17.85 27.06 -10.78
N GLY A 17 16.80 27.84 -10.52
CA GLY A 17 15.85 27.56 -9.46
C GLY A 17 15.12 26.24 -9.65
N VAL A 18 14.65 25.95 -10.85
CA VAL A 18 14.00 24.67 -11.19
C VAL A 18 14.97 23.50 -11.03
N VAL A 19 16.19 23.59 -11.55
CA VAL A 19 17.21 22.54 -11.42
C VAL A 19 17.56 22.27 -9.95
N ALA A 20 17.72 23.35 -9.16
CA ALA A 20 18.04 23.24 -7.74
C ALA A 20 16.94 22.52 -6.92
N LEU A 21 15.68 22.62 -7.33
CA LEU A 21 14.54 21.91 -6.72
C LEU A 21 14.35 20.51 -7.29
N LEU A 22 14.55 20.35 -8.60
CA LEU A 22 14.32 19.07 -9.29
C LEU A 22 15.35 18.00 -8.90
N ALA A 23 16.62 18.37 -8.83
CA ALA A 23 17.68 17.39 -8.54
C ALA A 23 17.49 16.64 -7.19
N PRO A 24 17.30 17.33 -6.04
CA PRO A 24 16.99 16.65 -4.79
C PRO A 24 15.63 15.95 -4.83
N GLY A 25 14.64 16.49 -5.53
CA GLY A 25 13.34 15.88 -5.72
C GLY A 25 13.41 14.51 -6.40
N LEU A 26 14.24 14.36 -7.43
CA LEU A 26 14.46 13.08 -8.10
C LEU A 26 15.16 12.05 -7.20
N LEU A 27 16.06 12.47 -6.32
CA LEU A 27 16.69 11.57 -5.34
C LEU A 27 15.65 11.03 -4.35
N VAL A 28 14.82 11.91 -3.78
CA VAL A 28 13.75 11.50 -2.86
C VAL A 28 12.72 10.61 -3.57
N TRP A 29 12.38 10.92 -4.82
CA TRP A 29 11.47 10.10 -5.60
C TRP A 29 12.05 8.70 -5.86
N ASN A 30 13.34 8.58 -6.16
CA ASN A 30 14.00 7.30 -6.32
C ASN A 30 13.89 6.42 -5.04
N ASP A 31 14.11 7.02 -3.87
CA ASP A 31 13.99 6.31 -2.60
C ASP A 31 12.54 5.90 -2.31
N TYR A 32 11.58 6.74 -2.70
CA TYR A 32 10.15 6.45 -2.55
C TYR A 32 9.68 5.25 -3.38
N ILE A 33 10.20 5.08 -4.62
CA ILE A 33 9.78 3.97 -5.49
C ILE A 33 10.61 2.69 -5.30
N LYS A 34 11.81 2.79 -4.71
CA LYS A 34 12.70 1.65 -4.52
C LYS A 34 12.35 0.91 -3.25
N VAL A 35 11.58 -0.16 -3.40
CA VAL A 35 11.21 -1.04 -2.28
C VAL A 35 12.44 -1.81 -1.79
N PRO A 36 12.70 -1.86 -0.46
CA PRO A 36 13.73 -2.73 0.10
C PRO A 36 13.47 -4.21 -0.20
N ASP A 37 14.53 -4.97 -0.48
CA ASP A 37 14.42 -6.40 -0.86
C ASP A 37 13.84 -7.28 0.26
N ASN A 38 13.99 -6.84 1.52
CA ASN A 38 13.47 -7.52 2.71
C ASN A 38 12.08 -7.03 3.13
N ALA A 39 11.39 -6.24 2.30
CA ALA A 39 10.06 -5.74 2.64
C ALA A 39 9.04 -6.88 2.67
N GLN A 40 8.26 -6.93 3.74
CA GLN A 40 7.08 -7.81 3.81
C GLN A 40 6.03 -7.32 2.81
N HIS A 41 5.53 -8.20 1.98
CA HIS A 41 4.44 -7.87 1.08
C HIS A 41 3.10 -8.05 1.79
N VAL A 42 2.22 -7.07 1.66
CA VAL A 42 0.83 -7.12 2.11
C VAL A 42 -0.04 -6.73 0.94
N GLU A 43 -0.98 -7.56 0.57
CA GLU A 43 -1.97 -7.21 -0.45
C GLU A 43 -3.23 -6.67 0.22
N VAL A 44 -3.72 -5.54 -0.27
CA VAL A 44 -4.93 -4.87 0.20
C VAL A 44 -5.97 -4.92 -0.90
N MET A 45 -7.15 -5.45 -0.59
CA MET A 45 -8.31 -5.43 -1.46
C MET A 45 -9.31 -4.40 -0.95
N ALA A 46 -9.57 -3.38 -1.77
CA ALA A 46 -10.60 -2.39 -1.54
C ALA A 46 -11.94 -2.84 -2.13
N TRP A 47 -13.04 -2.53 -1.43
CA TRP A 47 -14.40 -2.81 -1.88
C TRP A 47 -15.38 -1.81 -1.27
N GLN A 48 -16.57 -1.72 -1.80
CA GLN A 48 -17.63 -0.85 -1.27
C GLN A 48 -18.36 -1.55 -0.11
N TRP A 49 -18.08 -1.24 1.18
CA TRP A 49 -17.09 -0.25 1.63
C TRP A 49 -16.24 -0.85 2.74
N GLY A 50 -15.00 -1.16 2.45
CA GLY A 50 -14.09 -1.71 3.42
C GLY A 50 -12.75 -2.12 2.82
N TRP A 51 -11.95 -2.73 3.65
CA TRP A 51 -10.62 -3.23 3.34
C TRP A 51 -10.51 -4.69 3.76
N LYS A 52 -9.85 -5.50 2.96
CA LYS A 52 -9.40 -6.83 3.34
C LYS A 52 -7.91 -6.93 3.08
N TYR A 53 -7.23 -7.75 3.86
CA TYR A 53 -5.80 -7.91 3.71
C TYR A 53 -5.43 -9.36 3.45
N ARG A 54 -4.37 -9.54 2.69
CA ARG A 54 -3.74 -10.82 2.45
C ARG A 54 -2.27 -10.69 2.80
N LEU A 55 -1.80 -11.56 3.68
CA LEU A 55 -0.42 -11.62 4.12
C LEU A 55 0.21 -12.92 3.61
N PRO A 56 1.52 -12.92 3.34
CA PRO A 56 2.24 -14.16 3.09
C PRO A 56 2.25 -15.01 4.35
N GLY A 57 2.21 -16.32 4.16
CA GLY A 57 2.33 -17.28 5.25
C GLY A 57 3.76 -17.48 5.72
N GLU A 58 4.11 -18.71 6.05
CA GLU A 58 5.43 -19.06 6.59
C GLU A 58 6.56 -18.88 5.57
N ASP A 59 6.28 -19.05 4.27
CA ASP A 59 7.27 -18.93 3.22
C ASP A 59 7.65 -17.45 2.90
N GLY A 60 6.91 -16.49 3.46
CA GLY A 60 7.11 -15.06 3.28
C GLY A 60 6.79 -14.53 1.88
N LYS A 61 6.07 -15.31 1.05
CA LYS A 61 5.73 -14.95 -0.34
C LYS A 61 4.23 -15.06 -0.57
N LEU A 62 3.67 -14.06 -1.23
CA LEU A 62 2.31 -14.14 -1.71
C LEU A 62 2.22 -15.06 -2.93
N GLY A 63 1.28 -15.99 -2.92
CA GLY A 63 0.97 -16.81 -4.08
C GLY A 63 0.39 -15.99 -5.25
N THR A 64 0.42 -16.56 -6.44
CA THR A 64 -0.17 -15.94 -7.63
C THR A 64 -1.69 -15.80 -7.47
N SER A 65 -2.25 -14.77 -8.08
CA SER A 65 -3.68 -14.48 -8.03
C SER A 65 -4.24 -14.14 -9.40
N SER A 66 -5.54 -14.38 -9.60
CA SER A 66 -6.23 -14.05 -10.84
C SER A 66 -7.63 -13.50 -10.57
N ASN A 67 -7.97 -12.39 -11.23
CA ASN A 67 -9.32 -11.83 -11.15
C ASN A 67 -10.42 -12.78 -11.67
N LYS A 68 -10.05 -13.80 -12.46
CA LYS A 68 -11.00 -14.77 -13.01
C LYS A 68 -11.55 -15.75 -11.99
N ILE A 69 -10.87 -15.92 -10.87
CA ILE A 69 -11.22 -16.89 -9.81
C ILE A 69 -11.60 -16.19 -8.50
N ILE A 70 -11.84 -14.88 -8.54
CA ILE A 70 -12.40 -14.15 -7.40
C ILE A 70 -13.81 -14.65 -7.11
N SER A 71 -14.10 -14.93 -5.85
CA SER A 71 -15.40 -15.36 -5.34
C SER A 71 -15.53 -14.91 -3.88
N ASP A 72 -16.70 -15.09 -3.28
CA ASP A 72 -16.94 -14.76 -1.88
C ASP A 72 -16.00 -15.55 -0.93
N SER A 73 -15.68 -16.80 -1.27
CA SER A 73 -14.74 -17.64 -0.52
C SER A 73 -13.26 -17.41 -0.89
N ASN A 74 -13.00 -16.72 -2.02
CA ASN A 74 -11.65 -16.41 -2.49
C ASN A 74 -11.58 -14.96 -2.99
N PRO A 75 -11.68 -13.98 -2.09
CA PRO A 75 -11.79 -12.56 -2.47
C PRO A 75 -10.55 -12.00 -3.15
N PHE A 76 -9.41 -12.63 -2.99
CA PHE A 76 -8.15 -12.25 -3.64
C PHE A 76 -7.90 -13.00 -4.95
N GLY A 77 -8.70 -14.04 -5.26
CA GLY A 77 -8.48 -14.89 -6.42
C GLY A 77 -7.15 -15.64 -6.34
N ILE A 78 -6.83 -16.19 -5.17
CA ILE A 78 -5.59 -16.95 -4.90
C ILE A 78 -5.62 -18.22 -5.74
N ASN A 79 -4.51 -18.51 -6.42
CA ASN A 79 -4.33 -19.74 -7.17
C ASN A 79 -3.82 -20.84 -6.23
N LEU A 80 -4.68 -21.82 -5.93
CA LEU A 80 -4.35 -22.95 -5.05
C LEU A 80 -3.38 -23.97 -5.69
N ASP A 81 -3.16 -23.90 -7.00
CA ASP A 81 -2.12 -24.71 -7.66
C ASP A 81 -0.72 -24.14 -7.43
N ASP A 82 -0.63 -22.87 -7.02
CA ASP A 82 0.62 -22.24 -6.60
C ASP A 82 0.91 -22.62 -5.13
N PRO A 83 2.03 -23.31 -4.86
CA PRO A 83 2.37 -23.69 -3.50
C PRO A 83 2.46 -22.50 -2.53
N ASN A 84 2.95 -21.34 -3.00
CA ASN A 84 3.08 -20.14 -2.18
C ASN A 84 1.72 -19.54 -1.78
N GLY A 85 0.63 -19.86 -2.50
CA GLY A 85 -0.71 -19.35 -2.17
C GLY A 85 -1.43 -20.17 -1.10
N LYS A 86 -0.93 -21.36 -0.77
CA LYS A 86 -1.61 -22.27 0.16
C LYS A 86 -1.50 -21.83 1.61
N ASP A 87 -0.37 -21.22 1.95
CA ASP A 87 -0.09 -20.74 3.31
C ASP A 87 -0.41 -19.24 3.48
N ASP A 88 -0.90 -18.55 2.43
CA ASP A 88 -1.37 -17.19 2.55
C ASP A 88 -2.48 -17.04 3.61
N ILE A 89 -2.49 -15.93 4.29
CA ILE A 89 -3.44 -15.63 5.36
C ILE A 89 -4.35 -14.49 4.91
N ILE A 90 -5.66 -14.70 4.94
CA ILE A 90 -6.66 -13.66 4.65
C ILE A 90 -7.18 -13.07 5.95
N ILE A 91 -7.08 -11.76 6.08
CA ILE A 91 -7.64 -10.99 7.18
C ILE A 91 -8.91 -10.31 6.67
N ASP A 92 -10.05 -10.84 7.07
CA ASP A 92 -11.38 -10.29 6.75
C ASP A 92 -11.81 -9.30 7.84
N SER A 93 -11.01 -8.27 8.01
CA SER A 93 -11.31 -7.15 8.90
C SER A 93 -10.67 -5.88 8.36
N ASN A 94 -11.09 -4.73 8.87
CA ASN A 94 -10.50 -3.43 8.53
C ASN A 94 -9.22 -3.12 9.34
N GLU A 95 -8.62 -4.13 10.00
CA GLU A 95 -7.44 -3.98 10.84
C GLU A 95 -6.26 -4.74 10.22
N LEU A 96 -5.17 -4.03 10.01
CA LEU A 96 -3.89 -4.56 9.55
C LEU A 96 -2.85 -4.41 10.65
N HIS A 97 -2.25 -5.51 11.08
CA HIS A 97 -1.09 -5.45 11.97
C HIS A 97 0.20 -5.53 11.18
N VAL A 98 1.21 -4.77 11.60
CA VAL A 98 2.55 -4.76 11.03
C VAL A 98 3.61 -4.66 12.12
N ALA A 99 4.77 -5.27 11.90
CA ALA A 99 5.87 -5.18 12.84
C ALA A 99 6.62 -3.85 12.69
N LYS A 100 6.98 -3.24 13.83
CA LYS A 100 7.84 -2.06 13.87
C LYS A 100 9.23 -2.36 13.31
N ASP A 101 9.87 -1.33 12.72
CA ASP A 101 11.22 -1.38 12.16
C ASP A 101 11.42 -2.46 11.07
N ARG A 102 10.31 -2.87 10.42
CA ARG A 102 10.31 -3.78 9.29
C ARG A 102 9.64 -3.12 8.08
N PRO A 103 10.33 -3.05 6.93
CA PRO A 103 9.73 -2.50 5.70
C PRO A 103 8.51 -3.31 5.27
N VAL A 104 7.46 -2.61 4.87
CA VAL A 104 6.21 -3.20 4.38
C VAL A 104 5.90 -2.63 3.01
N LYS A 105 5.69 -3.50 2.03
CA LYS A 105 5.18 -3.15 0.70
C LYS A 105 3.69 -3.45 0.65
N ILE A 106 2.90 -2.41 0.49
CA ILE A 106 1.46 -2.52 0.28
C ILE A 106 1.18 -2.64 -1.22
N LEU A 107 0.53 -3.73 -1.61
CA LEU A 107 -0.01 -3.96 -2.96
C LEU A 107 -1.51 -3.67 -2.92
N LEU A 108 -1.98 -2.75 -3.74
CA LEU A 108 -3.37 -2.28 -3.71
C LEU A 108 -4.15 -2.75 -4.93
N ARG A 109 -5.32 -3.30 -4.67
CA ARG A 109 -6.30 -3.69 -5.68
C ARG A 109 -7.70 -3.24 -5.29
N SER A 110 -8.58 -3.13 -6.26
CA SER A 110 -10.00 -2.91 -6.04
C SER A 110 -10.83 -3.91 -6.85
N ILE A 111 -11.93 -4.37 -6.27
CA ILE A 111 -12.86 -5.28 -6.96
C ILE A 111 -14.01 -4.55 -7.66
N ASP A 112 -14.26 -3.29 -7.33
CA ASP A 112 -15.44 -2.56 -7.80
C ASP A 112 -15.11 -1.20 -8.41
N VAL A 113 -14.86 -0.17 -7.59
CA VAL A 113 -14.64 1.20 -8.03
C VAL A 113 -13.25 1.71 -7.60
N LEU A 114 -12.92 2.95 -7.95
CA LEU A 114 -11.71 3.60 -7.48
C LEU A 114 -11.82 3.91 -5.99
N HIS A 115 -10.80 3.52 -5.23
CA HIS A 115 -10.59 3.89 -3.83
C HIS A 115 -9.18 4.45 -3.67
N ASN A 116 -8.89 5.04 -2.51
CA ASN A 116 -7.52 5.46 -2.18
C ASN A 116 -7.21 5.06 -0.74
N TYR A 117 -6.19 4.24 -0.56
CA TYR A 117 -5.72 3.79 0.75
C TYR A 117 -4.80 4.84 1.35
N TYR A 118 -5.29 5.60 2.31
CA TYR A 118 -4.60 6.74 2.90
C TYR A 118 -4.37 6.55 4.40
N VAL A 119 -3.11 6.60 4.83
CA VAL A 119 -2.72 6.64 6.25
C VAL A 119 -2.12 8.02 6.53
N PRO A 120 -2.90 8.97 7.09
CA PRO A 120 -2.47 10.36 7.24
C PRO A 120 -1.15 10.53 8.00
N GLN A 121 -0.98 9.79 9.09
CA GLN A 121 0.21 9.86 9.93
C GLN A 121 1.48 9.35 9.22
N PHE A 122 1.34 8.46 8.25
CA PHE A 122 2.45 7.98 7.41
C PHE A 122 2.73 8.94 6.24
N ARG A 123 1.84 9.92 6.00
CA ARG A 123 1.88 10.82 4.82
C ARG A 123 1.95 10.04 3.50
N ALA A 124 1.34 8.86 3.49
CA ALA A 124 1.35 7.93 2.37
C ALA A 124 -0.07 7.61 1.93
N LYS A 125 -0.31 7.71 0.65
CA LYS A 125 -1.56 7.29 0.01
C LYS A 125 -1.29 6.78 -1.40
N MET A 126 -2.13 5.85 -1.84
CA MET A 126 -2.07 5.31 -3.19
C MET A 126 -3.46 4.84 -3.61
N ASP A 127 -3.77 5.04 -4.87
CA ASP A 127 -5.04 4.60 -5.45
C ASP A 127 -5.11 3.08 -5.57
N ALA A 128 -6.26 2.52 -5.18
CA ALA A 128 -6.67 1.16 -5.47
C ALA A 128 -7.59 1.19 -6.69
N VAL A 129 -7.04 0.83 -7.86
CA VAL A 129 -7.71 0.95 -9.16
C VAL A 129 -8.18 -0.41 -9.64
N PRO A 130 -9.46 -0.59 -10.05
CA PRO A 130 -9.92 -1.84 -10.62
C PRO A 130 -9.06 -2.28 -11.82
N GLY A 131 -8.59 -3.52 -11.79
CA GLY A 131 -7.78 -4.11 -12.87
C GLY A 131 -6.29 -3.75 -12.87
N ILE A 132 -5.83 -2.92 -11.93
CA ILE A 132 -4.42 -2.53 -11.78
C ILE A 132 -3.95 -2.90 -10.38
N VAL A 133 -2.69 -3.32 -10.25
CA VAL A 133 -2.00 -3.46 -8.95
C VAL A 133 -1.08 -2.28 -8.79
N SER A 134 -1.44 -1.36 -7.92
CA SER A 134 -0.58 -0.25 -7.50
C SER A 134 0.15 -0.60 -6.20
N PHE A 135 1.16 0.16 -5.84
CA PHE A 135 1.90 -0.09 -4.62
C PHE A 135 2.52 1.17 -4.03
N TYR A 136 2.79 1.12 -2.75
CA TYR A 136 3.77 1.95 -2.04
C TYR A 136 4.40 1.12 -0.92
N TRP A 137 5.43 1.66 -0.28
CA TRP A 137 6.07 1.01 0.86
C TRP A 137 6.35 2.01 1.97
N PHE A 138 6.49 1.50 3.17
CA PHE A 138 6.86 2.27 4.35
C PHE A 138 7.58 1.38 5.37
N GLU A 139 8.30 2.01 6.29
CA GLU A 139 8.89 1.34 7.44
C GLU A 139 8.36 2.03 8.71
N PRO A 140 7.52 1.36 9.50
CA PRO A 140 6.95 1.95 10.69
C PRO A 140 7.99 1.98 11.81
N ASN A 141 8.22 3.14 12.41
CA ASN A 141 9.25 3.36 13.42
C ASN A 141 8.70 3.60 14.84
N LYS A 142 7.39 3.57 15.01
CA LYS A 142 6.73 3.83 16.29
C LYS A 142 5.49 2.98 16.45
N ASN A 143 5.37 2.26 17.59
CA ASN A 143 4.17 1.53 17.96
C ASN A 143 2.96 2.47 18.11
N GLY A 144 1.80 1.97 17.72
CA GLY A 144 0.54 2.72 17.83
C GLY A 144 -0.51 2.25 16.84
N GLU A 145 -1.68 2.86 16.93
CA GLU A 145 -2.81 2.67 16.04
C GLU A 145 -2.91 3.86 15.10
N TYR A 146 -3.02 3.59 13.81
CA TYR A 146 -3.01 4.59 12.76
C TYR A 146 -4.24 4.42 11.89
N GLU A 147 -5.03 5.48 11.77
CA GLU A 147 -6.26 5.44 10.99
C GLU A 147 -5.98 5.29 9.49
N VAL A 148 -6.75 4.43 8.84
CA VAL A 148 -6.83 4.30 7.39
C VAL A 148 -8.11 4.95 6.91
N LEU A 149 -8.02 5.80 5.91
CA LEU A 149 -9.13 6.49 5.28
C LEU A 149 -9.19 6.16 3.79
N CYS A 150 -10.40 6.10 3.24
CA CYS A 150 -10.56 6.19 1.80
C CYS A 150 -10.48 7.68 1.40
N ALA A 151 -9.49 8.04 0.56
CA ALA A 151 -9.29 9.42 0.12
C ALA A 151 -9.70 9.66 -1.35
N GLU A 152 -10.50 8.74 -1.94
CA GLU A 152 -11.14 8.90 -3.25
C GLU A 152 -12.62 8.60 -3.15
N TYR A 153 -13.47 9.46 -3.74
CA TYR A 153 -14.91 9.28 -3.67
C TYR A 153 -15.35 7.97 -4.33
N CYS A 154 -15.83 7.04 -3.52
CA CYS A 154 -16.16 5.67 -3.93
C CYS A 154 -17.64 5.30 -3.74
N GLY A 155 -18.52 6.27 -3.54
CA GLY A 155 -19.95 6.07 -3.42
C GLY A 155 -20.52 6.54 -2.07
N VAL A 156 -21.75 6.14 -1.77
CA VAL A 156 -22.51 6.66 -0.61
C VAL A 156 -21.90 6.32 0.74
N GLY A 157 -21.16 5.21 0.86
CA GLY A 157 -20.46 4.79 2.08
C GLY A 157 -19.04 5.32 2.21
N HIS A 158 -18.57 6.19 1.28
CA HIS A 158 -17.21 6.72 1.28
C HIS A 158 -16.77 7.32 2.62
N TYR A 159 -17.61 8.10 3.28
CA TYR A 159 -17.32 8.74 4.57
C TYR A 159 -17.08 7.75 5.71
N ALA A 160 -17.63 6.54 5.60
CA ALA A 160 -17.55 5.49 6.62
C ALA A 160 -16.46 4.43 6.29
N MET A 161 -15.84 4.49 5.11
CA MET A 161 -14.80 3.54 4.69
C MET A 161 -13.49 3.84 5.40
N ARG A 162 -13.32 3.21 6.57
CA ARG A 162 -12.18 3.38 7.47
C ARG A 162 -11.56 2.03 7.81
N GLY A 163 -10.31 2.07 8.27
CA GLY A 163 -9.58 0.95 8.83
C GLY A 163 -8.53 1.43 9.82
N ILE A 164 -7.74 0.52 10.33
CA ILE A 164 -6.66 0.80 11.29
C ILE A 164 -5.43 -0.01 10.88
N VAL A 165 -4.26 0.63 10.87
CA VAL A 165 -2.96 -0.05 10.87
C VAL A 165 -2.44 -0.03 12.30
N ILE A 166 -2.19 -1.22 12.85
CA ILE A 166 -1.62 -1.42 14.18
C ILE A 166 -0.14 -1.75 14.03
N VAL A 167 0.70 -0.84 14.50
CA VAL A 167 2.15 -1.06 14.54
C VAL A 167 2.53 -1.53 15.92
N GLU A 168 3.17 -2.69 16.00
CA GLU A 168 3.54 -3.31 17.25
C GLU A 168 4.92 -3.98 17.16
N ASP A 169 5.47 -4.38 18.32
CA ASP A 169 6.73 -5.09 18.35
C ASP A 169 6.58 -6.46 17.67
N GLU A 170 7.65 -6.98 17.08
CA GLU A 170 7.65 -8.21 16.29
C GLU A 170 7.06 -9.41 17.05
N GLU A 171 7.30 -9.49 18.37
CA GLU A 171 6.72 -10.57 19.19
C GLU A 171 5.19 -10.53 19.22
N ASN A 172 4.60 -9.34 19.38
CA ASN A 172 3.14 -9.16 19.39
C ASN A 172 2.53 -9.39 18.01
N TYR A 173 3.18 -8.88 16.97
CA TYR A 173 2.80 -9.14 15.60
C TYR A 173 2.75 -10.65 15.29
N ASN A 174 3.79 -11.40 15.67
CA ASN A 174 3.84 -12.85 15.45
C ASN A 174 2.75 -13.58 16.25
N LYS A 175 2.45 -13.14 17.48
CA LYS A 175 1.33 -13.68 18.27
C LYS A 175 -0.03 -13.41 17.63
N TRP A 176 -0.18 -12.23 17.02
CA TRP A 176 -1.40 -11.89 16.30
C TRP A 176 -1.52 -12.72 15.02
N LEU A 177 -0.47 -12.82 14.23
CA LEU A 177 -0.46 -13.59 12.98
C LEU A 177 -0.78 -15.07 13.21
N ALA A 178 -0.22 -15.68 14.27
CA ALA A 178 -0.44 -17.08 14.63
C ALA A 178 -1.90 -17.43 15.05
N LYS A 179 -2.78 -16.44 15.21
CA LYS A 179 -4.20 -16.67 15.49
C LYS A 179 -5.03 -16.91 14.23
N HIS A 180 -4.46 -16.65 13.06
CA HIS A 180 -5.16 -16.74 11.79
C HIS A 180 -4.78 -18.04 11.09
N GLU A 181 -5.79 -18.67 10.52
CA GLU A 181 -5.61 -19.89 9.71
C GLU A 181 -5.10 -19.54 8.31
N THR A 182 -4.39 -20.47 7.70
CA THR A 182 -3.97 -20.33 6.31
C THR A 182 -5.14 -20.53 5.36
N PHE A 183 -5.06 -19.98 4.15
CA PHE A 183 -6.17 -20.03 3.18
C PHE A 183 -6.55 -21.48 2.77
N SER A 184 -5.61 -22.43 2.86
CA SER A 184 -5.86 -23.82 2.50
C SER A 184 -6.12 -24.77 3.68
N SER A 185 -6.17 -24.24 4.92
CA SER A 185 -6.42 -25.04 6.13
C SER A 185 -7.89 -25.41 6.33
#